data_981200793526e3becf3e553f48486630
#
_entry.id   981200793526e3becf3e553f48486630
#
_cell.length_a   1.000
_cell.length_b   1.000
_cell.length_c   1.000
_cell.angle_alpha   90.00
_cell.angle_beta   90.00
_cell.angle_gamma   90.00
#
_symmetry.space_group_name_H-M   'P 1'
#
loop_
_entity.id
_entity.type
_entity.pdbx_description
1 polymer ?
#
loop_
_entity_poly.entity_id
_entity_poly.type
_entity_poly.pdbx_seq_one_letter_code
_entity_poly.pdbx_strand_id
1 'polypeptide(L)'
;VTLEERRLRLSIDDQIENRYLEVPFELPAGGTTALEVALAYDRDAAVIDLGCRDPERWRGWSGGARSRFAITQGSAPWNATAQDSTAHDSTARGSTSRSAATPGYEPGELVAGRWAVVLGLHGLPSEPVDVTVTIATGSDAGGVEDEPPPPPSGTGTGGTSRATSAAGTSGRGRTRLGRNLPAPDGLTWYAGDLHAHTTHSDGTLSIAQLTAAAAGRGLDFLAVTDHNTVSHHPHLPAVGAAYDVCLLPGQEVTTHAGHANAFGDIGWVDFRRPAAQWLSDVEERGGLLSVNHPIQDDCGWLSPVQTGFLELWHISWFLDLTATGPWAYLTASAGAREARDRPVLLGGSDFHTPEQGYPPGTPTTWVAAEERTSEAILDAVRHGRTAISRFPGPGEPVLVRVGDDVVAQDGDGTVLVDGAGRRRRVRGDRVTFPASPEDGPYRLEATDRTLLAISA
;
A
#
# COMPACT_ATOMS: atom_id res chain seq x y z
N VAL A 1 -35.05 4.13 1.07
CA VAL A 1 -35.75 5.02 1.98
C VAL A 1 -34.70 5.76 2.81
N THR A 2 -34.73 7.10 2.85
CA THR A 2 -33.88 7.87 3.77
C THR A 2 -34.26 7.51 5.21
N LEU A 3 -33.31 7.02 5.96
CA LEU A 3 -33.50 6.67 7.38
C LEU A 3 -33.35 7.91 8.24
N GLU A 4 -32.32 8.73 7.96
CA GLU A 4 -31.97 9.88 8.78
C GLU A 4 -31.18 10.91 7.96
N GLU A 5 -31.35 12.19 8.32
CA GLU A 5 -30.51 13.30 7.87
C GLU A 5 -30.00 14.07 9.11
N ARG A 6 -28.68 14.23 9.22
CA ARG A 6 -28.02 14.97 10.27
C ARG A 6 -27.38 16.22 9.70
N ARG A 7 -27.72 17.36 10.24
CA ARG A 7 -27.11 18.67 9.92
C ARG A 7 -26.24 19.10 11.07
N LEU A 8 -24.99 19.37 10.77
CA LEU A 8 -23.96 19.77 11.71
C LEU A 8 -23.39 21.11 11.25
N ARG A 9 -22.88 21.89 12.20
CA ARG A 9 -22.06 23.06 11.91
C ARG A 9 -20.72 22.84 12.60
N LEU A 10 -19.67 22.66 11.82
CA LEU A 10 -18.35 22.24 12.29
C LEU A 10 -17.30 23.31 12.01
N SER A 11 -16.44 23.55 12.97
CA SER A 11 -15.37 24.55 12.94
C SER A 11 -14.04 23.94 13.40
N ILE A 12 -12.98 24.71 13.38
CA ILE A 12 -11.68 24.32 13.94
C ILE A 12 -11.76 23.91 15.41
N ASP A 13 -12.69 24.47 16.19
CA ASP A 13 -12.86 24.09 17.59
C ASP A 13 -13.32 22.64 17.73
N ASP A 14 -14.26 22.19 16.88
CA ASP A 14 -14.70 20.79 16.83
C ASP A 14 -13.55 19.86 16.44
N GLN A 15 -12.73 20.27 15.47
CA GLN A 15 -11.53 19.51 15.05
C GLN A 15 -10.51 19.36 16.18
N ILE A 16 -10.31 20.42 16.99
CA ILE A 16 -9.39 20.41 18.12
C ILE A 16 -9.91 19.49 19.24
N GLU A 17 -11.21 19.56 19.52
CA GLU A 17 -11.82 18.75 20.57
C GLU A 17 -11.95 17.27 20.19
N ASN A 18 -12.32 16.99 18.95
CA ASN A 18 -12.54 15.62 18.49
C ASN A 18 -12.23 15.46 17.00
N ARG A 19 -11.02 15.04 16.68
CA ARG A 19 -10.58 14.83 15.30
C ARG A 19 -11.39 13.77 14.55
N TYR A 20 -11.96 12.80 15.25
CA TYR A 20 -12.76 11.72 14.66
C TYR A 20 -14.16 11.74 15.24
N LEU A 21 -15.03 12.58 14.67
CA LEU A 21 -16.39 12.80 15.15
C LEU A 21 -17.31 11.64 14.73
N GLU A 22 -17.88 10.95 15.70
CA GLU A 22 -18.89 9.94 15.44
C GLU A 22 -20.30 10.55 15.35
N VAL A 23 -20.98 10.24 14.23
CA VAL A 23 -22.41 10.57 14.01
C VAL A 23 -23.19 9.25 14.14
N PRO A 24 -23.75 8.94 15.33
CA PRO A 24 -24.43 7.68 15.57
C PRO A 24 -25.80 7.62 14.91
N PHE A 25 -26.18 6.40 14.47
CA PHE A 25 -27.52 6.09 13.99
C PHE A 25 -27.91 4.66 14.36
N GLU A 26 -29.21 4.35 14.36
CA GLU A 26 -29.70 3.00 14.64
C GLU A 26 -30.13 2.30 13.35
N LEU A 27 -29.57 1.12 13.10
CA LEU A 27 -30.00 0.25 12.03
C LEU A 27 -31.07 -0.71 12.59
N PRO A 28 -32.29 -0.70 12.05
CA PRO A 28 -33.38 -1.54 12.58
C PRO A 28 -33.13 -3.01 12.34
N ALA A 29 -33.70 -3.85 13.20
CA ALA A 29 -33.67 -5.30 13.02
C ALA A 29 -34.52 -5.72 11.81
N GLY A 30 -33.93 -6.49 10.92
CA GLY A 30 -34.57 -7.18 9.80
C GLY A 30 -34.89 -6.29 8.59
N GLY A 31 -34.73 -6.88 7.40
CA GLY A 31 -35.15 -6.28 6.13
C GLY A 31 -34.22 -5.28 5.47
N THR A 32 -33.15 -4.85 6.15
CA THR A 32 -32.14 -3.97 5.55
C THR A 32 -31.10 -4.82 4.82
N THR A 33 -31.02 -4.68 3.51
CA THR A 33 -30.05 -5.39 2.68
C THR A 33 -29.03 -4.44 2.05
N ALA A 34 -29.27 -3.13 2.17
CA ALA A 34 -28.37 -2.09 1.68
C ALA A 34 -28.37 -0.89 2.63
N LEU A 35 -27.18 -0.37 2.89
CA LEU A 35 -26.90 0.88 3.60
C LEU A 35 -26.17 1.81 2.64
N GLU A 36 -26.64 3.04 2.54
CA GLU A 36 -25.99 4.11 1.80
C GLU A 36 -25.79 5.30 2.72
N VAL A 37 -24.60 5.91 2.67
CA VAL A 37 -24.27 7.14 3.40
C VAL A 37 -23.71 8.14 2.41
N ALA A 38 -24.19 9.40 2.52
CA ALA A 38 -23.68 10.52 1.75
C ALA A 38 -23.31 11.68 2.70
N LEU A 39 -22.20 12.33 2.40
CA LEU A 39 -21.67 13.49 3.08
C LEU A 39 -21.66 14.69 2.13
N ALA A 40 -22.29 15.79 2.54
CA ALA A 40 -22.33 17.02 1.77
C ALA A 40 -21.83 18.19 2.62
N TYR A 41 -20.86 18.92 2.09
CA TYR A 41 -20.30 20.15 2.66
C TYR A 41 -19.56 20.93 1.56
N ASP A 42 -19.17 22.15 1.84
CA ASP A 42 -18.32 22.94 0.94
C ASP A 42 -16.88 22.44 1.00
N ARG A 43 -16.47 21.70 -0.04
CA ARG A 43 -15.15 21.08 -0.15
C ARG A 43 -14.02 22.07 -0.41
N ASP A 44 -14.33 23.28 -0.86
CA ASP A 44 -13.34 24.34 -1.02
C ASP A 44 -13.04 25.02 0.34
N ALA A 45 -13.98 24.93 1.30
CA ALA A 45 -13.86 25.52 2.62
C ALA A 45 -13.32 24.57 3.69
N ALA A 46 -13.43 23.25 3.49
CA ALA A 46 -13.09 22.26 4.51
C ALA A 46 -12.56 20.95 3.92
N VAL A 47 -11.84 20.18 4.74
CA VAL A 47 -11.44 18.80 4.46
C VAL A 47 -12.01 17.89 5.54
N ILE A 48 -12.97 17.06 5.14
CA ILE A 48 -13.65 16.11 6.03
C ILE A 48 -13.64 14.73 5.40
N ASP A 49 -13.06 13.77 6.10
CA ASP A 49 -13.01 12.38 5.69
C ASP A 49 -14.27 11.62 6.08
N LEU A 50 -14.51 10.50 5.38
CA LEU A 50 -15.69 9.67 5.57
C LEU A 50 -15.31 8.23 5.91
N GLY A 51 -15.82 7.74 7.03
CA GLY A 51 -15.67 6.36 7.48
C GLY A 51 -16.95 5.82 8.11
N CYS A 52 -16.92 4.54 8.45
CA CYS A 52 -18.07 3.87 9.06
C CYS A 52 -17.63 2.73 9.99
N ARG A 53 -18.35 2.57 11.10
CA ARG A 53 -18.31 1.39 11.95
C ARG A 53 -19.70 0.87 12.23
N ASP A 54 -19.82 -0.43 12.37
CA ASP A 54 -21.02 -1.10 12.88
C ASP A 54 -20.91 -1.35 14.40
N PRO A 55 -21.88 -2.01 15.05
CA PRO A 55 -21.80 -2.35 16.47
C PRO A 55 -20.60 -3.23 16.86
N GLU A 56 -20.06 -4.01 15.92
CA GLU A 56 -19.06 -5.04 16.19
C GLU A 56 -17.67 -4.67 15.71
N ARG A 57 -17.57 -3.92 14.56
CA ARG A 57 -16.29 -3.68 13.89
C ARG A 57 -16.24 -2.38 13.08
N TRP A 58 -15.03 -2.05 12.69
CA TRP A 58 -14.79 -1.05 11.64
C TRP A 58 -15.25 -1.59 10.28
N ARG A 59 -15.95 -0.75 9.50
CA ARG A 59 -16.48 -1.14 8.18
C ARG A 59 -15.75 -0.49 7.03
N GLY A 60 -15.00 0.57 7.26
CA GLY A 60 -14.17 1.16 6.22
C GLY A 60 -13.94 2.65 6.36
N TRP A 61 -13.09 3.14 5.46
CA TRP A 61 -12.63 4.51 5.38
C TRP A 61 -12.32 4.85 3.93
N SER A 62 -12.67 6.02 3.48
CA SER A 62 -12.34 6.52 2.15
C SER A 62 -11.58 7.85 2.19
N GLY A 63 -11.20 8.32 3.37
CA GLY A 63 -10.60 9.63 3.51
C GLY A 63 -11.44 10.73 2.87
N GLY A 64 -10.80 11.74 2.35
CA GLY A 64 -11.41 12.79 1.54
C GLY A 64 -11.70 12.40 0.08
N ALA A 65 -11.34 11.19 -0.35
CA ALA A 65 -11.50 10.74 -1.73
C ALA A 65 -12.97 10.61 -2.16
N ARG A 66 -13.87 10.29 -1.21
CA ARG A 66 -15.30 10.09 -1.49
C ARG A 66 -16.19 10.88 -0.56
N SER A 67 -17.32 11.30 -1.09
CA SER A 67 -18.43 11.91 -0.32
C SER A 67 -19.61 10.95 -0.11
N ARG A 68 -19.50 9.69 -0.55
CA ARG A 68 -20.54 8.68 -0.38
C ARG A 68 -19.97 7.28 -0.42
N PHE A 69 -20.65 6.36 0.27
CA PHE A 69 -20.40 4.92 0.16
C PHE A 69 -21.70 4.14 0.28
N ALA A 70 -21.68 2.89 -0.19
CA ALA A 70 -22.75 1.93 0.03
C ALA A 70 -22.16 0.58 0.44
N ILE A 71 -22.90 -0.14 1.29
CA ILE A 71 -22.62 -1.51 1.73
C ILE A 71 -23.87 -2.34 1.48
N THR A 72 -23.72 -3.50 0.84
CA THR A 72 -24.83 -4.43 0.62
C THR A 72 -24.60 -5.77 1.28
N GLN A 73 -25.68 -6.34 1.80
CA GLN A 73 -25.72 -7.71 2.25
C GLN A 73 -26.22 -8.57 1.10
N GLY A 74 -25.38 -9.47 0.57
CA GLY A 74 -25.81 -10.46 -0.40
C GLY A 74 -26.67 -11.55 0.22
N SER A 75 -27.39 -12.28 -0.63
CA SER A 75 -28.20 -13.45 -0.22
C SER A 75 -27.36 -14.69 0.15
N ALA A 76 -26.06 -14.68 -0.06
CA ALA A 76 -25.13 -15.72 0.33
C ALA A 76 -24.14 -15.21 1.38
N PRO A 77 -23.83 -15.99 2.44
CA PRO A 77 -22.83 -15.60 3.41
C PRO A 77 -21.46 -15.47 2.72
N TRP A 78 -20.73 -14.41 3.07
CA TRP A 78 -19.33 -14.26 2.71
C TRP A 78 -18.52 -15.40 3.35
N ASN A 79 -18.07 -16.37 2.58
CA ASN A 79 -17.09 -17.35 3.02
C ASN A 79 -15.73 -16.96 2.47
N ALA A 80 -14.82 -16.55 3.33
CA ALA A 80 -13.42 -16.26 3.03
C ALA A 80 -12.60 -17.48 2.53
N THR A 81 -13.23 -18.64 2.40
CA THR A 81 -12.66 -19.90 1.91
C THR A 81 -13.36 -20.34 0.63
N ALA A 82 -13.09 -19.67 -0.48
CA ALA A 82 -13.45 -20.19 -1.80
C ALA A 82 -12.34 -21.16 -2.30
N GLN A 83 -12.16 -22.26 -1.60
CA GLN A 83 -11.57 -23.49 -2.13
C GLN A 83 -12.70 -24.50 -2.27
N ASP A 84 -13.42 -24.44 -3.36
CA ASP A 84 -14.06 -25.54 -4.07
C ASP A 84 -15.05 -24.97 -5.08
N SER A 85 -14.67 -24.89 -6.33
CA SER A 85 -15.64 -24.78 -7.43
C SER A 85 -15.21 -25.65 -8.59
N THR A 86 -15.34 -26.97 -8.39
CA THR A 86 -15.56 -27.91 -9.49
C THR A 86 -17.05 -28.21 -9.57
N ALA A 87 -17.80 -27.35 -10.23
CA ALA A 87 -19.13 -27.66 -10.71
C ALA A 87 -19.44 -26.78 -11.92
N HIS A 88 -19.17 -27.34 -13.11
CA HIS A 88 -19.81 -26.90 -14.33
C HIS A 88 -21.30 -27.34 -14.26
N ASP A 89 -22.20 -26.41 -13.99
CA ASP A 89 -23.58 -26.50 -14.43
C ASP A 89 -24.12 -25.13 -14.82
N SER A 90 -24.36 -24.97 -16.12
CA SER A 90 -24.65 -23.70 -16.79
C SER A 90 -26.15 -23.42 -16.92
N THR A 91 -27.04 -23.92 -16.02
CA THR A 91 -28.49 -23.80 -16.15
C THR A 91 -29.26 -23.24 -14.95
N ALA A 92 -28.63 -22.70 -13.93
CA ALA A 92 -29.33 -22.01 -12.84
C ALA A 92 -29.14 -20.47 -12.96
N ARG A 93 -30.04 -19.82 -13.70
CA ARG A 93 -30.25 -18.36 -13.59
C ARG A 93 -31.00 -18.04 -12.30
N GLY A 94 -30.33 -18.18 -11.18
CA GLY A 94 -30.74 -17.61 -9.92
C GLY A 94 -29.69 -16.55 -9.55
N SER A 95 -30.04 -15.27 -9.70
CA SER A 95 -29.20 -14.16 -9.26
C SER A 95 -29.09 -14.20 -7.74
N THR A 96 -28.12 -14.94 -7.21
CA THR A 96 -27.67 -14.75 -5.84
C THR A 96 -26.78 -13.49 -5.85
N SER A 97 -27.33 -12.35 -5.44
CA SER A 97 -26.54 -11.13 -5.30
C SER A 97 -25.44 -11.38 -4.26
N ARG A 98 -24.17 -11.19 -4.66
CA ARG A 98 -23.04 -11.18 -3.73
C ARG A 98 -23.14 -9.96 -2.83
N SER A 99 -22.61 -10.08 -1.61
CA SER A 99 -22.34 -8.91 -0.79
C SER A 99 -21.32 -8.03 -1.52
N ALA A 100 -21.58 -6.74 -1.59
CA ALA A 100 -20.69 -5.77 -2.23
C ALA A 100 -20.58 -4.51 -1.36
N ALA A 101 -19.50 -3.77 -1.52
CA ALA A 101 -19.34 -2.46 -0.88
C ALA A 101 -18.54 -1.55 -1.81
N THR A 102 -18.74 -0.26 -1.66
CA THR A 102 -17.84 0.75 -2.27
C THR A 102 -16.40 0.45 -1.85
N PRO A 103 -15.41 0.47 -2.75
CA PRO A 103 -14.00 0.31 -2.42
C PRO A 103 -13.61 1.21 -1.24
N GLY A 104 -12.85 0.69 -0.29
CA GLY A 104 -12.57 1.32 1.01
C GLY A 104 -13.46 0.81 2.14
N TYR A 105 -14.56 0.12 1.83
CA TYR A 105 -15.51 -0.42 2.80
C TYR A 105 -15.64 -1.95 2.67
N GLU A 106 -15.91 -2.60 3.80
CA GLU A 106 -16.08 -4.05 3.86
C GLU A 106 -17.54 -4.45 3.68
N PRO A 107 -17.85 -5.36 2.73
CA PRO A 107 -19.17 -5.90 2.55
C PRO A 107 -19.58 -6.84 3.70
N GLY A 108 -20.80 -7.34 3.67
CA GLY A 108 -21.30 -8.36 4.58
C GLY A 108 -22.53 -7.95 5.36
N GLU A 109 -22.86 -8.72 6.39
CA GLU A 109 -24.09 -8.56 7.15
C GLU A 109 -24.25 -7.13 7.71
N LEU A 110 -25.45 -6.60 7.55
CA LEU A 110 -25.88 -5.33 8.13
C LEU A 110 -26.57 -5.61 9.47
N VAL A 111 -25.75 -5.84 10.50
CA VAL A 111 -26.24 -6.17 11.84
C VAL A 111 -27.06 -5.03 12.43
N ALA A 112 -28.19 -5.37 13.05
CA ALA A 112 -29.04 -4.39 13.75
C ALA A 112 -28.31 -3.78 14.96
N GLY A 113 -28.55 -2.52 15.23
CA GLY A 113 -28.00 -1.84 16.40
C GLY A 113 -27.34 -0.51 16.06
N ARG A 114 -26.51 -0.04 16.98
CA ARG A 114 -25.90 1.29 16.91
C ARG A 114 -24.67 1.34 16.01
N TRP A 115 -24.85 1.89 14.83
CA TRP A 115 -23.79 2.24 13.90
C TRP A 115 -23.29 3.68 14.12
N ALA A 116 -22.15 4.01 13.50
CA ALA A 116 -21.71 5.41 13.40
C ALA A 116 -21.06 5.67 12.03
N VAL A 117 -21.45 6.79 11.44
CA VAL A 117 -20.62 7.45 10.42
C VAL A 117 -19.51 8.17 11.18
N VAL A 118 -18.27 8.00 10.74
CA VAL A 118 -17.10 8.62 11.36
C VAL A 118 -16.56 9.68 10.43
N LEU A 119 -16.55 10.92 10.90
CA LEU A 119 -16.01 12.06 10.15
C LEU A 119 -14.60 12.36 10.66
N GLY A 120 -13.61 12.35 9.76
CA GLY A 120 -12.26 12.82 10.07
C GLY A 120 -12.16 14.32 9.79
N LEU A 121 -11.92 15.11 10.82
CA LEU A 121 -11.87 16.55 10.72
C LEU A 121 -10.42 17.01 10.54
N HIS A 122 -10.04 17.41 9.32
CA HIS A 122 -8.65 17.73 8.99
C HIS A 122 -8.38 19.19 8.66
N GLY A 123 -9.24 19.83 7.90
CA GLY A 123 -9.05 21.22 7.48
C GLY A 123 -10.33 22.02 7.69
N LEU A 124 -10.68 22.33 8.93
CA LEU A 124 -11.84 23.15 9.24
C LEU A 124 -11.43 24.60 9.49
N PRO A 125 -12.20 25.60 8.96
CA PRO A 125 -11.98 27.01 9.23
C PRO A 125 -12.53 27.40 10.62
N SER A 126 -12.20 28.62 11.06
CA SER A 126 -12.76 29.20 12.28
C SER A 126 -14.27 29.49 12.16
N GLU A 127 -14.72 29.94 10.98
CA GLU A 127 -16.14 30.09 10.69
C GLU A 127 -16.77 28.72 10.43
N PRO A 128 -17.86 28.37 11.15
CA PRO A 128 -18.44 27.04 11.01
C PRO A 128 -18.97 26.76 9.61
N VAL A 129 -18.65 25.57 9.09
CA VAL A 129 -19.12 25.02 7.83
C VAL A 129 -20.36 24.16 8.07
N ASP A 130 -21.38 24.31 7.21
CA ASP A 130 -22.55 23.45 7.23
C ASP A 130 -22.23 22.09 6.62
N VAL A 131 -22.47 21.02 7.38
CA VAL A 131 -22.20 19.63 7.00
C VAL A 131 -23.49 18.82 7.12
N THR A 132 -23.84 18.09 6.05
CA THR A 132 -25.01 17.22 6.05
C THR A 132 -24.58 15.77 5.83
N VAL A 133 -24.96 14.89 6.75
CA VAL A 133 -24.81 13.44 6.64
C VAL A 133 -26.19 12.85 6.37
N THR A 134 -26.35 12.19 5.23
CA THR A 134 -27.58 11.49 4.85
C THR A 134 -27.36 9.99 4.93
N ILE A 135 -28.20 9.30 5.67
CA ILE A 135 -28.17 7.85 5.85
C ILE A 135 -29.45 7.27 5.23
N ALA A 136 -29.29 6.33 4.31
CA ALA A 136 -30.41 5.69 3.64
C ALA A 136 -30.29 4.16 3.71
N THR A 137 -31.41 3.48 3.78
CA THR A 137 -31.50 2.02 3.75
C THR A 137 -32.44 1.58 2.63
N GLY A 138 -32.17 0.42 2.05
CA GLY A 138 -32.96 -0.10 0.95
C GLY A 138 -32.89 -1.62 0.82
N SER A 139 -33.69 -2.14 -0.11
CA SER A 139 -33.58 -3.52 -0.58
C SER A 139 -32.67 -3.66 -1.80
N ASP A 140 -32.39 -2.56 -2.49
CA ASP A 140 -31.51 -2.49 -3.64
C ASP A 140 -30.55 -1.30 -3.45
N ALA A 141 -29.27 -1.56 -3.37
CA ALA A 141 -28.26 -0.52 -3.56
C ALA A 141 -28.09 -0.32 -5.07
N GLY A 142 -28.60 0.77 -5.58
CA GLY A 142 -28.36 1.14 -6.98
C GLY A 142 -26.88 1.38 -7.21
N GLY A 143 -26.22 0.44 -7.91
CA GLY A 143 -24.87 0.64 -8.44
C GLY A 143 -23.78 0.82 -7.40
N VAL A 144 -23.58 -0.18 -6.54
CA VAL A 144 -22.31 -0.28 -5.78
C VAL A 144 -21.21 -0.56 -6.81
N GLU A 145 -20.28 0.39 -6.97
CA GLU A 145 -19.03 0.12 -7.68
C GLU A 145 -18.20 -0.81 -6.80
N ASP A 146 -18.15 -2.09 -7.16
CA ASP A 146 -17.31 -3.10 -6.54
C ASP A 146 -15.97 -3.19 -7.29
N GLU A 147 -14.94 -3.76 -6.67
CA GLU A 147 -13.68 -4.05 -7.35
C GLU A 147 -13.95 -4.91 -8.59
N PRO A 148 -13.51 -4.48 -9.78
CA PRO A 148 -13.74 -5.25 -10.99
C PRO A 148 -13.07 -6.63 -10.88
N PRO A 149 -13.74 -7.71 -11.32
CA PRO A 149 -13.17 -9.06 -11.28
C PRO A 149 -11.88 -9.10 -12.09
N PRO A 150 -10.87 -9.86 -11.66
CA PRO A 150 -9.66 -10.07 -12.45
C PRO A 150 -10.02 -10.71 -13.80
N PRO A 151 -9.25 -10.44 -14.87
CA PRO A 151 -9.50 -11.05 -16.16
C PRO A 151 -9.42 -12.58 -16.03
N PRO A 152 -10.26 -13.35 -16.77
CA PRO A 152 -10.25 -14.80 -16.71
C PRO A 152 -8.86 -15.31 -17.13
N SER A 153 -8.30 -16.19 -16.32
CA SER A 153 -7.00 -16.82 -16.60
C SER A 153 -7.10 -17.59 -17.92
N GLY A 154 -6.46 -17.11 -18.98
CA GLY A 154 -6.21 -17.88 -20.19
C GLY A 154 -7.08 -17.62 -21.43
N THR A 155 -7.73 -16.47 -21.61
CA THR A 155 -8.36 -16.13 -22.90
C THR A 155 -7.74 -14.87 -23.51
N GLY A 156 -6.71 -15.07 -24.33
CA GLY A 156 -6.29 -14.05 -25.29
C GLY A 156 -7.35 -13.87 -26.38
N THR A 157 -8.32 -12.98 -26.18
CA THR A 157 -9.19 -12.51 -27.26
C THR A 157 -8.76 -11.10 -27.65
N GLY A 158 -8.25 -10.99 -28.89
CA GLY A 158 -7.89 -9.73 -29.49
C GLY A 158 -9.03 -8.75 -29.55
N GLY A 159 -8.86 -7.63 -28.89
CA GLY A 159 -9.61 -6.41 -29.08
C GLY A 159 -8.69 -5.39 -29.73
N THR A 160 -8.96 -5.02 -30.95
CA THR A 160 -8.21 -4.03 -31.74
C THR A 160 -8.46 -2.63 -31.18
N SER A 161 -7.55 -2.12 -30.41
CA SER A 161 -7.31 -0.69 -30.31
C SER A 161 -5.84 -0.40 -30.63
N ARG A 162 -5.68 0.45 -31.65
CA ARG A 162 -4.42 0.79 -32.28
C ARG A 162 -3.60 1.69 -31.37
N ALA A 163 -2.75 1.07 -30.55
CA ALA A 163 -1.64 1.74 -29.87
C ALA A 163 -0.34 1.09 -30.38
N THR A 164 0.60 1.92 -30.71
CA THR A 164 1.85 1.63 -31.40
C THR A 164 2.64 0.47 -30.80
N SER A 165 3.04 -0.41 -31.68
CA SER A 165 3.83 -1.62 -31.55
C SER A 165 4.88 -1.69 -30.44
N ALA A 166 4.69 -2.61 -29.51
CA ALA A 166 5.74 -3.44 -28.96
C ALA A 166 5.22 -4.89 -28.95
N ALA A 167 6.00 -5.78 -29.47
CA ALA A 167 5.69 -7.10 -29.96
C ALA A 167 4.93 -8.00 -28.98
N GLY A 168 3.90 -8.68 -29.49
CA GLY A 168 3.15 -9.70 -28.80
C GLY A 168 3.96 -10.95 -28.50
N THR A 169 3.64 -11.57 -27.34
CA THR A 169 3.83 -13.00 -27.11
C THR A 169 2.62 -13.56 -26.38
N SER A 170 1.91 -14.40 -27.12
CA SER A 170 0.85 -15.29 -26.65
C SER A 170 1.36 -16.26 -25.59
N GLY A 171 0.66 -16.42 -24.45
CA GLY A 171 0.54 -17.67 -23.70
C GLY A 171 1.84 -18.38 -23.26
N ARG A 172 2.91 -17.68 -22.96
CA ARG A 172 4.10 -18.20 -22.29
C ARG A 172 4.30 -17.37 -21.03
N GLY A 173 4.68 -18.04 -19.93
CA GLY A 173 4.90 -17.44 -18.64
C GLY A 173 5.66 -16.09 -18.77
N ARG A 174 5.24 -15.14 -17.97
CA ARG A 174 5.84 -13.81 -17.88
C ARG A 174 7.38 -13.95 -17.90
N THR A 175 8.06 -13.29 -18.83
CA THR A 175 9.52 -13.21 -18.78
C THR A 175 9.85 -12.36 -17.56
N ARG A 176 10.14 -13.03 -16.43
CA ARG A 176 10.71 -12.35 -15.27
C ARG A 176 11.91 -11.56 -15.78
N LEU A 177 12.11 -10.37 -15.23
CA LEU A 177 13.35 -9.63 -15.45
C LEU A 177 14.48 -10.43 -14.80
N GLY A 178 14.85 -11.57 -15.40
CA GLY A 178 15.83 -12.51 -14.87
C GLY A 178 17.19 -11.84 -14.75
N ARG A 179 17.30 -10.96 -13.74
CA ARG A 179 18.60 -10.47 -13.30
C ARG A 179 19.19 -11.61 -12.49
N ASN A 180 20.23 -12.22 -13.03
CA ASN A 180 21.02 -13.21 -12.32
C ASN A 180 21.83 -12.49 -11.21
N LEU A 181 21.11 -11.92 -10.21
CA LEU A 181 21.72 -11.29 -9.06
C LEU A 181 22.32 -12.37 -8.16
N PRO A 182 23.55 -12.20 -7.69
CA PRO A 182 24.11 -13.11 -6.70
C PRO A 182 23.30 -13.02 -5.41
N ALA A 183 22.88 -14.15 -4.87
CA ALA A 183 22.11 -14.26 -3.65
C ALA A 183 22.80 -15.23 -2.67
N PRO A 184 22.53 -15.13 -1.36
CA PRO A 184 22.90 -16.18 -0.41
C PRO A 184 22.31 -17.53 -0.81
N ASP A 185 22.91 -18.64 -0.36
CA ASP A 185 22.48 -19.98 -0.70
C ASP A 185 21.00 -20.22 -0.35
N GLY A 186 20.25 -20.77 -1.30
CA GLY A 186 18.82 -21.06 -1.16
C GLY A 186 17.89 -19.86 -1.34
N LEU A 187 18.41 -18.65 -1.56
CA LEU A 187 17.62 -17.44 -1.73
C LEU A 187 17.61 -16.97 -3.20
N THR A 188 16.56 -16.22 -3.53
CA THR A 188 16.38 -15.55 -4.83
C THR A 188 15.98 -14.11 -4.60
N TRP A 189 16.56 -13.18 -5.36
CA TRP A 189 16.16 -11.79 -5.35
C TRP A 189 14.88 -11.58 -6.15
N TYR A 190 13.87 -11.04 -5.49
CA TYR A 190 12.58 -10.64 -6.07
C TYR A 190 12.49 -9.12 -6.10
N ALA A 191 12.05 -8.56 -7.21
CA ALA A 191 11.84 -7.14 -7.40
C ALA A 191 10.40 -6.77 -7.06
N GLY A 192 10.18 -5.72 -6.28
CA GLY A 192 8.83 -5.28 -5.95
C GLY A 192 8.74 -3.84 -5.50
N ASP A 193 7.53 -3.50 -5.09
CA ASP A 193 7.17 -2.21 -4.53
C ASP A 193 6.43 -2.44 -3.21
N LEU A 194 6.79 -1.69 -2.18
CA LEU A 194 6.22 -1.85 -0.85
C LEU A 194 5.23 -0.73 -0.47
N HIS A 195 4.87 0.15 -1.43
CA HIS A 195 3.96 1.25 -1.14
C HIS A 195 3.18 1.65 -2.39
N ALA A 196 1.89 1.31 -2.44
CA ALA A 196 1.02 1.69 -3.56
C ALA A 196 -0.46 1.67 -3.16
N HIS A 197 -1.23 2.55 -3.81
CA HIS A 197 -2.64 2.81 -3.53
C HIS A 197 -3.55 2.44 -4.69
N THR A 198 -4.78 2.10 -4.35
CA THR A 198 -5.83 1.71 -5.29
C THR A 198 -7.09 2.54 -5.10
N THR A 199 -8.13 2.23 -5.87
CA THR A 199 -9.46 2.80 -5.66
C THR A 199 -10.09 2.44 -4.30
N HIS A 200 -9.44 1.62 -3.48
CA HIS A 200 -9.87 1.37 -2.09
C HIS A 200 -9.53 2.52 -1.14
N SER A 201 -8.62 3.41 -1.52
CA SER A 201 -8.41 4.72 -0.88
C SER A 201 -8.52 5.84 -1.92
N ASP A 202 -7.45 6.49 -2.26
CA ASP A 202 -7.35 7.64 -3.14
C ASP A 202 -6.53 7.38 -4.42
N GLY A 203 -6.05 6.16 -4.61
CA GLY A 203 -5.50 5.73 -5.88
C GLY A 203 -6.55 5.73 -7.00
N THR A 204 -6.11 5.95 -8.24
CA THR A 204 -7.01 6.02 -9.40
C THR A 204 -7.18 4.70 -10.15
N LEU A 205 -6.35 3.70 -9.83
CA LEU A 205 -6.40 2.38 -10.46
C LEU A 205 -7.06 1.36 -9.53
N SER A 206 -7.86 0.45 -10.11
CA SER A 206 -8.30 -0.74 -9.38
C SER A 206 -7.11 -1.65 -9.05
N ILE A 207 -7.29 -2.60 -8.13
CA ILE A 207 -6.24 -3.58 -7.78
C ILE A 207 -5.76 -4.29 -9.05
N ALA A 208 -6.68 -4.71 -9.92
CA ALA A 208 -6.36 -5.40 -11.17
C ALA A 208 -5.52 -4.52 -12.13
N GLN A 209 -5.86 -3.24 -12.27
CA GLN A 209 -5.13 -2.30 -13.12
C GLN A 209 -3.73 -1.99 -12.55
N LEU A 210 -3.63 -1.76 -11.25
CA LEU A 210 -2.36 -1.53 -10.58
C LEU A 210 -1.44 -2.76 -10.69
N THR A 211 -1.99 -3.96 -10.48
CA THR A 211 -1.25 -5.21 -10.63
C THR A 211 -0.77 -5.44 -12.07
N ALA A 212 -1.61 -5.10 -13.05
CA ALA A 212 -1.22 -5.15 -14.47
C ALA A 212 -0.05 -4.19 -14.77
N ALA A 213 -0.07 -2.99 -14.20
CA ALA A 213 1.03 -2.03 -14.33
C ALA A 213 2.32 -2.57 -13.70
N ALA A 214 2.26 -3.13 -12.49
CA ALA A 214 3.38 -3.76 -11.81
C ALA A 214 3.94 -4.95 -12.62
N ALA A 215 3.07 -5.83 -13.13
CA ALA A 215 3.44 -6.96 -13.99
C ALA A 215 4.13 -6.49 -15.27
N GLY A 216 3.62 -5.43 -15.89
CA GLY A 216 4.21 -4.80 -17.08
C GLY A 216 5.61 -4.23 -16.85
N ARG A 217 5.91 -3.85 -15.61
CA ARG A 217 7.24 -3.41 -15.15
C ARG A 217 8.17 -4.58 -14.79
N GLY A 218 7.65 -5.80 -14.74
CA GLY A 218 8.39 -7.00 -14.36
C GLY A 218 8.53 -7.19 -12.85
N LEU A 219 7.76 -6.49 -12.02
CA LEU A 219 7.77 -6.68 -10.58
C LEU A 219 7.29 -8.08 -10.21
N ASP A 220 7.94 -8.72 -9.26
CA ASP A 220 7.61 -10.04 -8.75
C ASP A 220 6.57 -9.97 -7.62
N PHE A 221 6.59 -8.88 -6.87
CA PHE A 221 5.62 -8.61 -5.80
C PHE A 221 5.22 -7.13 -5.76
N LEU A 222 4.09 -6.87 -5.10
CA LEU A 222 3.57 -5.52 -4.85
C LEU A 222 2.79 -5.52 -3.54
N ALA A 223 3.08 -4.62 -2.63
CA ALA A 223 2.23 -4.35 -1.49
C ALA A 223 1.11 -3.39 -1.90
N VAL A 224 -0.11 -3.72 -1.53
CA VAL A 224 -1.26 -2.82 -1.63
C VAL A 224 -1.51 -2.27 -0.24
N THR A 225 -1.35 -0.95 -0.09
CA THR A 225 -1.27 -0.28 1.21
C THR A 225 -2.26 0.88 1.31
N ASP A 226 -3.50 0.66 0.89
CA ASP A 226 -4.55 1.68 0.91
C ASP A 226 -4.73 2.33 2.28
N HIS A 227 -4.98 3.64 2.30
CA HIS A 227 -5.10 4.45 3.52
C HIS A 227 -6.22 3.97 4.44
N ASN A 228 -5.87 3.60 5.67
CA ASN A 228 -6.79 3.34 6.79
C ASN A 228 -7.88 2.28 6.54
N THR A 229 -7.68 1.41 5.53
CA THR A 229 -8.60 0.33 5.16
C THR A 229 -7.86 -0.95 4.82
N VAL A 230 -8.54 -2.10 4.96
CA VAL A 230 -8.09 -3.43 4.52
C VAL A 230 -9.10 -4.08 3.57
N SER A 231 -10.04 -3.30 3.06
CA SER A 231 -11.13 -3.79 2.20
C SER A 231 -10.64 -4.41 0.89
N HIS A 232 -9.41 -4.14 0.48
CA HIS A 232 -8.75 -4.73 -0.69
C HIS A 232 -8.18 -6.14 -0.42
N HIS A 233 -7.89 -6.52 0.84
CA HIS A 233 -7.23 -7.80 1.17
C HIS A 233 -7.92 -9.03 0.55
N PRO A 234 -9.25 -9.19 0.61
CA PRO A 234 -9.93 -10.36 0.04
C PRO A 234 -9.76 -10.54 -1.46
N HIS A 235 -9.41 -9.47 -2.19
CA HIS A 235 -9.23 -9.50 -3.64
C HIS A 235 -7.82 -9.91 -4.08
N LEU A 236 -6.82 -9.71 -3.20
CA LEU A 236 -5.40 -9.87 -3.54
C LEU A 236 -5.03 -11.25 -4.09
N PRO A 237 -5.48 -12.38 -3.49
CA PRO A 237 -5.09 -13.70 -3.98
C PRO A 237 -5.52 -13.97 -5.42
N ALA A 238 -6.76 -13.63 -5.75
CA ALA A 238 -7.31 -13.87 -7.09
C ALA A 238 -6.66 -12.98 -8.15
N VAL A 239 -6.46 -11.69 -7.83
CA VAL A 239 -5.81 -10.74 -8.74
C VAL A 239 -4.34 -11.09 -8.92
N GLY A 240 -3.61 -11.36 -7.83
CA GLY A 240 -2.21 -11.75 -7.89
C GLY A 240 -1.98 -12.99 -8.76
N ALA A 241 -2.82 -14.01 -8.62
CA ALA A 241 -2.79 -15.22 -9.43
C ALA A 241 -3.04 -14.94 -10.93
N ALA A 242 -3.97 -14.02 -11.25
CA ALA A 242 -4.31 -13.68 -12.63
C ALA A 242 -3.15 -12.99 -13.38
N TYR A 243 -2.32 -12.22 -12.68
CA TYR A 243 -1.21 -11.47 -13.27
C TYR A 243 0.18 -12.06 -12.98
N ASP A 244 0.25 -13.15 -12.24
CA ASP A 244 1.50 -13.76 -11.75
C ASP A 244 2.38 -12.76 -10.96
N VAL A 245 1.77 -11.98 -10.07
CA VAL A 245 2.42 -11.06 -9.14
C VAL A 245 2.05 -11.47 -7.71
N CYS A 246 3.01 -11.56 -6.80
CA CYS A 246 2.72 -11.79 -5.40
C CYS A 246 2.20 -10.48 -4.78
N LEU A 247 0.91 -10.40 -4.46
CA LEU A 247 0.34 -9.24 -3.80
C LEU A 247 0.46 -9.40 -2.28
N LEU A 248 1.06 -8.42 -1.62
CA LEU A 248 1.23 -8.40 -0.17
C LEU A 248 0.09 -7.58 0.45
N PRO A 249 -0.65 -8.14 1.42
CA PRO A 249 -1.62 -7.35 2.17
C PRO A 249 -0.91 -6.33 3.04
N GLY A 250 -1.41 -5.09 3.02
CA GLY A 250 -0.91 -4.00 3.83
C GLY A 250 -2.00 -2.97 4.10
N GLN A 251 -1.72 -2.05 5.00
CA GLN A 251 -2.51 -0.86 5.27
C GLN A 251 -1.55 0.29 5.52
N GLU A 252 -1.70 1.39 4.84
CA GLU A 252 -1.05 2.60 5.29
C GLU A 252 -1.88 3.23 6.41
N VAL A 253 -1.33 3.19 7.62
CA VAL A 253 -1.89 3.83 8.81
C VAL A 253 -1.56 5.30 8.74
N THR A 254 -2.55 6.09 8.32
CA THR A 254 -2.40 7.49 7.91
C THR A 254 -3.01 8.44 8.91
N THR A 255 -2.22 9.41 9.38
CA THR A 255 -2.66 10.51 10.23
C THR A 255 -1.89 11.80 9.91
N HIS A 256 -2.37 12.92 10.47
CA HIS A 256 -1.66 14.20 10.41
C HIS A 256 -0.28 14.20 11.09
N ALA A 257 0.04 13.19 11.88
CA ALA A 257 1.31 13.07 12.61
C ALA A 257 2.30 12.10 11.93
N GLY A 258 2.02 11.73 10.69
CA GLY A 258 2.81 10.84 9.87
C GLY A 258 2.10 9.55 9.52
N HIS A 259 2.71 8.82 8.60
CA HIS A 259 2.19 7.60 8.01
C HIS A 259 3.12 6.41 8.28
N ALA A 260 2.53 5.20 8.34
CA ALA A 260 3.29 3.98 8.46
C ALA A 260 2.58 2.82 7.77
N ASN A 261 3.30 2.02 6.99
CA ASN A 261 2.78 0.81 6.39
C ASN A 261 2.80 -0.35 7.39
N ALA A 262 1.63 -0.90 7.65
CA ALA A 262 1.45 -2.15 8.39
C ALA A 262 1.29 -3.29 7.38
N PHE A 263 2.29 -4.17 7.29
CA PHE A 263 2.32 -5.29 6.35
C PHE A 263 1.90 -6.60 7.01
N GLY A 264 1.19 -7.42 6.28
CA GLY A 264 0.74 -8.75 6.64
C GLY A 264 -0.78 -8.89 6.62
N ASP A 265 -1.27 -10.13 6.59
CA ASP A 265 -2.70 -10.43 6.75
C ASP A 265 -3.07 -10.40 8.24
N ILE A 266 -2.94 -9.22 8.83
CA ILE A 266 -3.10 -8.96 10.27
C ILE A 266 -4.41 -8.27 10.62
N GLY A 267 -5.27 -8.04 9.61
CA GLY A 267 -6.49 -7.27 9.76
C GLY A 267 -6.24 -5.77 9.94
N TRP A 268 -7.31 -5.05 10.18
CA TRP A 268 -7.28 -3.59 10.26
C TRP A 268 -6.56 -3.08 11.52
N VAL A 269 -5.71 -2.05 11.34
CA VAL A 269 -5.03 -1.31 12.42
C VAL A 269 -5.77 0.01 12.66
N ASP A 270 -6.14 0.27 13.92
CA ASP A 270 -6.89 1.48 14.27
C ASP A 270 -5.97 2.72 14.26
N PHE A 271 -6.02 3.46 13.17
CA PHE A 271 -5.24 4.68 12.95
C PHE A 271 -5.56 5.82 13.94
N ARG A 272 -6.70 5.78 14.60
CA ARG A 272 -7.12 6.79 15.59
C ARG A 272 -6.37 6.65 16.92
N ARG A 273 -5.64 5.53 17.09
CA ARG A 273 -4.80 5.26 18.27
C ARG A 273 -3.41 5.88 18.12
N PRO A 274 -2.68 6.05 19.22
CA PRO A 274 -1.28 6.49 19.14
C PRO A 274 -0.38 5.49 18.38
N ALA A 275 0.66 5.99 17.71
CA ALA A 275 1.58 5.16 16.93
C ALA A 275 2.26 4.03 17.73
N ALA A 276 2.48 4.22 19.03
CA ALA A 276 2.99 3.16 19.91
C ALA A 276 2.03 1.96 20.00
N GLN A 277 0.73 2.21 19.90
CA GLN A 277 -0.27 1.15 19.89
C GLN A 277 -0.32 0.46 18.51
N TRP A 278 -0.10 1.21 17.40
CA TRP A 278 0.01 0.58 16.09
C TRP A 278 1.16 -0.43 16.06
N LEU A 279 2.34 -0.02 16.58
CA LEU A 279 3.51 -0.91 16.65
C LEU A 279 3.21 -2.18 17.44
N SER A 280 2.64 -2.03 18.66
CA SER A 280 2.28 -3.17 19.51
C SER A 280 1.26 -4.10 18.82
N ASP A 281 0.17 -3.52 18.27
CA ASP A 281 -0.90 -4.28 17.61
C ASP A 281 -0.39 -5.06 16.37
N VAL A 282 0.50 -4.44 15.60
CA VAL A 282 1.10 -5.05 14.39
C VAL A 282 2.06 -6.16 14.78
N GLU A 283 2.95 -5.93 15.74
CA GLU A 283 3.91 -6.94 16.21
C GLU A 283 3.22 -8.15 16.87
N GLU A 284 2.23 -7.92 17.72
CA GLU A 284 1.44 -8.97 18.36
C GLU A 284 0.72 -9.88 17.37
N ARG A 285 0.32 -9.33 16.21
CA ARG A 285 -0.32 -10.06 15.11
C ARG A 285 0.68 -10.65 14.11
N GLY A 286 1.99 -10.49 14.34
CA GLY A 286 3.07 -11.01 13.49
C GLY A 286 3.34 -10.21 12.22
N GLY A 287 2.81 -8.99 12.12
CA GLY A 287 3.06 -8.07 11.01
C GLY A 287 4.38 -7.30 11.11
N LEU A 288 4.59 -6.37 10.21
CA LEU A 288 5.70 -5.42 10.18
C LEU A 288 5.14 -3.99 10.08
N LEU A 289 5.69 -3.06 10.85
CA LEU A 289 5.33 -1.64 10.77
C LEU A 289 6.54 -0.83 10.26
N SER A 290 6.40 -0.20 9.09
CA SER A 290 7.42 0.66 8.47
C SER A 290 6.98 2.10 8.50
N VAL A 291 7.84 2.99 9.00
CA VAL A 291 7.60 4.44 8.87
C VAL A 291 7.76 4.84 7.41
N ASN A 292 6.77 5.53 6.86
CA ASN A 292 6.75 5.99 5.48
C ASN A 292 7.24 7.43 5.37
N HIS A 293 7.90 7.77 4.25
CA HIS A 293 8.27 9.14 3.82
C HIS A 293 8.43 10.17 4.97
N PRO A 294 9.27 9.89 5.99
CA PRO A 294 9.25 10.57 7.29
C PRO A 294 9.58 12.06 7.26
N ILE A 295 10.08 12.57 6.16
CA ILE A 295 10.51 13.98 5.99
C ILE A 295 9.67 14.73 4.96
N GLN A 296 8.56 14.17 4.50
CA GLN A 296 7.67 14.83 3.55
C GLN A 296 6.94 16.00 4.25
N ASP A 297 6.84 17.15 3.57
CA ASP A 297 6.42 18.41 4.19
C ASP A 297 5.03 18.38 4.83
N ASP A 298 4.08 17.66 4.23
CA ASP A 298 2.68 17.65 4.63
C ASP A 298 2.27 16.43 5.48
N CYS A 299 3.12 15.38 5.53
CA CYS A 299 2.82 14.13 6.22
C CYS A 299 4.06 13.51 6.90
N GLY A 300 5.04 14.33 7.27
CA GLY A 300 6.26 13.91 7.95
C GLY A 300 5.98 13.20 9.28
N TRP A 301 6.88 12.29 9.67
CA TRP A 301 6.75 11.52 10.89
C TRP A 301 7.02 12.36 12.14
N LEU A 302 5.98 12.73 12.86
CA LEU A 302 6.06 13.54 14.08
C LEU A 302 6.01 12.70 15.37
N SER A 303 5.81 11.38 15.25
CA SER A 303 5.78 10.48 16.40
C SER A 303 7.20 10.19 16.93
N PRO A 304 7.40 10.09 18.26
CA PRO A 304 8.66 9.64 18.83
C PRO A 304 8.88 8.12 18.67
N VAL A 305 7.89 7.39 18.19
CA VAL A 305 7.98 5.94 18.01
C VAL A 305 8.92 5.62 16.88
N GLN A 306 9.84 4.70 17.15
CA GLN A 306 10.77 4.17 16.17
C GLN A 306 10.39 2.73 15.86
N THR A 307 10.26 2.43 14.58
CA THR A 307 10.02 1.07 14.09
C THR A 307 11.33 0.42 13.66
N GLY A 308 11.29 -0.89 13.46
CA GLY A 308 12.43 -1.64 12.90
C GLY A 308 12.61 -1.45 11.39
N PHE A 309 11.71 -0.69 10.73
CA PHE A 309 11.66 -0.56 9.27
C PHE A 309 11.43 0.90 8.88
N LEU A 310 12.05 1.31 7.78
CA LEU A 310 12.01 2.69 7.31
C LEU A 310 11.96 2.77 5.80
N GLU A 311 10.96 3.43 5.26
CA GLU A 311 10.94 3.83 3.86
C GLU A 311 11.91 4.99 3.64
N LEU A 312 13.17 4.64 3.33
CA LEU A 312 14.23 5.61 3.13
C LEU A 312 14.16 6.26 1.75
N TRP A 313 13.81 5.48 0.72
CA TRP A 313 13.74 5.98 -0.66
C TRP A 313 12.30 6.01 -1.14
N HIS A 314 11.77 7.22 -1.23
CA HIS A 314 10.41 7.53 -1.60
C HIS A 314 10.37 8.36 -2.88
N ILE A 315 9.25 8.33 -3.60
CA ILE A 315 9.09 9.08 -4.86
C ILE A 315 9.29 10.58 -4.69
N SER A 316 8.92 11.18 -3.56
CA SER A 316 9.05 12.62 -3.28
C SER A 316 10.48 13.15 -3.42
N TRP A 317 11.49 12.31 -3.16
CA TRP A 317 12.90 12.67 -3.28
C TRP A 317 13.69 11.74 -4.20
N PHE A 318 12.99 11.02 -5.06
CA PHE A 318 13.57 10.05 -5.97
C PHE A 318 14.63 10.65 -6.90
N LEU A 319 14.42 11.85 -7.39
CA LEU A 319 15.32 12.59 -8.29
C LEU A 319 16.17 13.65 -7.59
N ASP A 320 16.09 13.78 -6.27
CA ASP A 320 16.94 14.73 -5.55
C ASP A 320 18.39 14.26 -5.59
N LEU A 321 19.21 14.95 -6.36
CA LEU A 321 20.64 14.65 -6.52
C LEU A 321 21.42 14.84 -5.22
N THR A 322 20.93 15.66 -4.34
CA THR A 322 21.56 15.97 -3.06
C THR A 322 20.95 15.19 -1.90
N ALA A 323 19.77 14.66 -2.04
CA ALA A 323 18.97 13.81 -1.13
C ALA A 323 19.50 13.72 0.31
N THR A 324 19.80 14.87 0.92
CA THR A 324 20.44 14.94 2.23
C THR A 324 19.44 14.69 3.36
N GLY A 325 18.18 15.04 3.15
CA GLY A 325 17.12 14.91 4.15
C GLY A 325 16.90 13.45 4.60
N PRO A 326 16.69 12.48 3.69
CA PRO A 326 16.56 11.08 4.06
C PRO A 326 17.76 10.53 4.83
N TRP A 327 18.96 10.86 4.39
CA TRP A 327 20.19 10.46 5.08
C TRP A 327 20.36 11.11 6.46
N ALA A 328 20.00 12.39 6.60
CA ALA A 328 20.01 13.09 7.87
C ALA A 328 19.00 12.49 8.85
N TYR A 329 17.79 12.15 8.36
CA TYR A 329 16.78 11.47 9.16
C TYR A 329 17.28 10.09 9.62
N LEU A 330 17.80 9.27 8.71
CA LEU A 330 18.37 7.96 9.04
C LEU A 330 19.49 8.09 10.08
N THR A 331 20.40 9.05 9.91
CA THR A 331 21.49 9.29 10.85
C THR A 331 20.96 9.71 12.23
N ALA A 332 19.96 10.59 12.26
CA ALA A 332 19.35 11.05 13.51
C ALA A 332 18.56 9.94 14.22
N SER A 333 17.78 9.15 13.46
CA SER A 333 16.99 8.04 14.00
C SER A 333 17.85 6.85 14.43
N ALA A 334 18.95 6.59 13.73
CA ALA A 334 19.92 5.56 14.12
C ALA A 334 20.67 5.94 15.41
N GLY A 335 20.95 7.23 15.62
CA GLY A 335 21.65 7.74 16.80
C GLY A 335 22.96 6.99 17.08
N ALA A 336 23.17 6.60 18.35
CA ALA A 336 24.31 5.79 18.78
C ALA A 336 24.05 4.27 18.71
N ARG A 337 23.05 3.83 17.94
CA ARG A 337 22.70 2.42 17.82
C ARG A 337 23.79 1.62 17.14
N GLU A 338 23.97 0.38 17.56
CA GLU A 338 24.78 -0.58 16.84
C GLU A 338 24.17 -0.90 15.47
N ALA A 339 24.98 -1.35 14.52
CA ALA A 339 24.53 -1.64 13.15
C ALA A 339 23.30 -2.56 13.10
N ARG A 340 23.25 -3.54 13.98
CA ARG A 340 22.14 -4.51 14.11
C ARG A 340 20.80 -3.90 14.57
N ASP A 341 20.86 -2.71 15.20
CA ASP A 341 19.68 -2.02 15.74
C ASP A 341 19.19 -0.91 14.84
N ARG A 342 19.82 -0.75 13.66
CA ARG A 342 19.40 0.21 12.63
C ARG A 342 18.13 -0.31 11.95
N PRO A 343 17.24 0.58 11.48
CA PRO A 343 16.07 0.15 10.76
C PRO A 343 16.45 -0.53 9.43
N VAL A 344 15.69 -1.54 9.04
CA VAL A 344 15.74 -2.11 7.68
C VAL A 344 15.25 -1.06 6.71
N LEU A 345 16.02 -0.84 5.65
CA LEU A 345 15.71 0.18 4.65
C LEU A 345 14.84 -0.38 3.54
N LEU A 346 13.75 0.31 3.25
CA LEU A 346 12.77 0.01 2.23
C LEU A 346 12.66 1.16 1.24
N GLY A 347 12.15 0.86 0.07
CA GLY A 347 11.74 1.83 -0.94
C GLY A 347 10.30 1.61 -1.31
N GLY A 348 9.56 2.69 -1.60
CA GLY A 348 8.19 2.65 -2.04
C GLY A 348 7.88 3.76 -3.03
N SER A 349 7.01 3.48 -4.01
CA SER A 349 6.63 4.44 -5.03
C SER A 349 5.55 5.40 -4.55
N ASP A 350 4.80 5.02 -3.54
CA ASP A 350 3.61 5.75 -3.12
C ASP A 350 2.71 6.06 -4.32
N PHE A 351 2.51 5.04 -5.15
CA PHE A 351 1.83 5.21 -6.44
C PHE A 351 0.33 5.38 -6.22
N HIS A 352 -0.20 6.53 -6.69
CA HIS A 352 -1.62 6.84 -6.66
C HIS A 352 -2.23 6.90 -8.06
N THR A 353 -1.47 7.42 -9.04
CA THR A 353 -2.01 7.71 -10.38
C THR A 353 -0.92 7.69 -11.46
N PRO A 354 -1.24 7.28 -12.70
CA PRO A 354 -0.31 7.38 -13.82
C PRO A 354 0.19 8.80 -14.09
N GLU A 355 -0.59 9.83 -13.77
CA GLU A 355 -0.25 11.25 -13.92
C GLU A 355 0.87 11.70 -12.98
N GLN A 356 1.17 10.94 -11.92
CA GLN A 356 2.32 11.13 -11.03
C GLN A 356 3.66 11.09 -11.80
N GLY A 357 3.69 10.47 -12.97
CA GLY A 357 4.85 10.45 -13.86
C GLY A 357 5.85 9.34 -13.57
N TYR A 358 5.70 8.60 -12.49
CA TYR A 358 6.54 7.46 -12.11
C TYR A 358 5.66 6.22 -11.89
N PRO A 359 5.98 5.09 -12.55
CA PRO A 359 5.19 3.88 -12.41
C PRO A 359 5.52 3.12 -11.11
N PRO A 360 4.70 2.14 -10.71
CA PRO A 360 5.02 1.24 -9.60
C PRO A 360 6.41 0.63 -9.72
N GLY A 361 7.09 0.44 -8.59
CA GLY A 361 8.48 -0.02 -8.54
C GLY A 361 9.52 1.07 -8.85
N THR A 362 9.17 2.32 -8.62
CA THR A 362 10.06 3.48 -8.74
C THR A 362 10.03 4.28 -7.43
N PRO A 363 10.98 4.04 -6.50
CA PRO A 363 12.07 3.05 -6.53
C PRO A 363 11.61 1.60 -6.39
N THR A 364 12.50 0.66 -6.73
CA THR A 364 12.28 -0.78 -6.58
C THR A 364 12.94 -1.30 -5.32
N THR A 365 12.20 -2.00 -4.48
CA THR A 365 12.76 -2.79 -3.38
C THR A 365 12.99 -4.23 -3.84
N TRP A 366 14.23 -4.69 -3.66
CA TRP A 366 14.65 -6.07 -3.88
C TRP A 366 14.63 -6.81 -2.56
N VAL A 367 14.08 -8.03 -2.55
CA VAL A 367 14.00 -8.87 -1.37
C VAL A 367 14.55 -10.24 -1.68
N ALA A 368 15.56 -10.71 -0.89
CA ALA A 368 16.11 -12.04 -1.04
C ALA A 368 15.32 -13.03 -0.18
N ALA A 369 14.45 -13.82 -0.81
CA ALA A 369 13.56 -14.76 -0.15
C ALA A 369 13.74 -16.19 -0.72
N GLU A 370 13.27 -17.19 0.04
CA GLU A 370 13.31 -18.60 -0.38
C GLU A 370 12.32 -18.84 -1.51
N GLU A 371 11.15 -18.21 -1.45
CA GLU A 371 10.10 -18.32 -2.45
C GLU A 371 9.31 -17.01 -2.60
N ARG A 372 8.49 -16.91 -3.65
CA ARG A 372 7.69 -15.74 -3.96
C ARG A 372 6.28 -15.87 -3.35
N THR A 373 6.21 -15.92 -2.03
CA THR A 373 4.96 -15.85 -1.27
C THR A 373 4.98 -14.62 -0.36
N SER A 374 3.80 -14.18 0.07
CA SER A 374 3.67 -13.03 0.97
C SER A 374 4.46 -13.26 2.27
N GLU A 375 4.34 -14.45 2.84
CA GLU A 375 5.02 -14.83 4.07
C GLU A 375 6.54 -14.82 3.90
N ALA A 376 7.08 -15.45 2.84
CA ALA A 376 8.52 -15.53 2.60
C ALA A 376 9.14 -14.16 2.29
N ILE A 377 8.43 -13.31 1.54
CA ILE A 377 8.85 -11.93 1.26
C ILE A 377 8.89 -11.11 2.55
N LEU A 378 7.84 -11.13 3.37
CA LEU A 378 7.80 -10.38 4.62
C LEU A 378 8.79 -10.93 5.66
N ASP A 379 9.02 -12.25 5.70
CA ASP A 379 10.06 -12.83 6.54
C ASP A 379 11.46 -12.35 6.12
N ALA A 380 11.74 -12.31 4.82
CA ALA A 380 13.01 -11.80 4.31
C ALA A 380 13.20 -10.30 4.61
N VAL A 381 12.13 -9.49 4.53
CA VAL A 381 12.14 -8.08 4.99
C VAL A 381 12.46 -8.00 6.49
N ARG A 382 11.81 -8.83 7.32
CA ARG A 382 12.06 -8.88 8.77
C ARG A 382 13.52 -9.13 9.11
N HIS A 383 14.21 -9.92 8.29
CA HIS A 383 15.62 -10.25 8.45
C HIS A 383 16.58 -9.27 7.75
N GLY A 384 16.09 -8.15 7.23
CA GLY A 384 16.93 -7.14 6.57
C GLY A 384 17.52 -7.59 5.22
N ARG A 385 16.94 -8.63 4.59
CA ARG A 385 17.40 -9.13 3.30
C ARG A 385 16.84 -8.27 2.16
N THR A 386 17.17 -6.96 2.20
CA THR A 386 16.65 -5.94 1.28
C THR A 386 17.75 -5.18 0.57
N ALA A 387 17.43 -4.69 -0.61
CA ALA A 387 18.21 -3.70 -1.36
C ALA A 387 17.23 -2.81 -2.14
N ILE A 388 17.67 -1.61 -2.52
CA ILE A 388 16.80 -0.65 -3.23
C ILE A 388 17.55 -0.19 -4.48
N SER A 389 16.86 -0.10 -5.62
CA SER A 389 17.37 0.52 -6.84
C SER A 389 16.36 1.50 -7.42
N ARG A 390 16.81 2.35 -8.35
CA ARG A 390 15.91 3.30 -9.01
C ARG A 390 14.79 2.60 -9.79
N PHE A 391 15.14 1.54 -10.53
CA PHE A 391 14.21 0.81 -11.42
C PHE A 391 14.51 -0.68 -11.36
N PRO A 392 13.54 -1.54 -11.75
CA PRO A 392 13.74 -2.98 -11.73
C PRO A 392 14.49 -3.52 -12.95
N GLY A 393 14.61 -2.72 -14.04
CA GLY A 393 15.02 -3.15 -15.38
C GLY A 393 16.49 -3.61 -15.50
N PRO A 394 16.81 -4.41 -16.53
CA PRO A 394 18.20 -4.74 -16.87
C PRO A 394 19.01 -3.48 -17.22
N GLY A 395 20.29 -3.46 -16.82
CA GLY A 395 21.20 -2.33 -17.05
C GLY A 395 21.07 -1.22 -16.00
N GLU A 396 20.08 -1.28 -15.11
CA GLU A 396 20.03 -0.38 -13.94
C GLU A 396 20.96 -0.92 -12.84
N PRO A 397 21.80 -0.06 -12.23
CA PRO A 397 22.66 -0.48 -11.15
C PRO A 397 21.87 -1.00 -9.95
N VAL A 398 22.28 -2.17 -9.44
CA VAL A 398 21.76 -2.74 -8.19
C VAL A 398 22.93 -3.05 -7.27
N LEU A 399 22.75 -2.84 -6.00
CA LEU A 399 23.72 -3.17 -4.96
C LEU A 399 23.11 -4.16 -3.98
N VAL A 400 23.58 -5.40 -3.99
CA VAL A 400 23.05 -6.46 -3.14
C VAL A 400 24.11 -6.95 -2.15
N ARG A 401 23.67 -7.37 -0.97
CA ARG A 401 24.54 -8.01 0.03
C ARG A 401 24.55 -9.52 -0.16
N VAL A 402 25.75 -10.11 -0.10
CA VAL A 402 25.95 -11.55 -0.10
C VAL A 402 27.00 -11.88 0.97
N GLY A 403 26.58 -12.37 2.11
CA GLY A 403 27.47 -12.56 3.26
C GLY A 403 28.14 -11.25 3.71
N ASP A 404 29.46 -11.28 3.82
CA ASP A 404 30.28 -10.12 4.25
C ASP A 404 30.67 -9.20 3.08
N ASP A 405 30.05 -9.38 1.92
CA ASP A 405 30.33 -8.60 0.73
C ASP A 405 29.08 -7.82 0.24
N VAL A 406 29.31 -6.71 -0.47
CA VAL A 406 28.32 -6.12 -1.36
C VAL A 406 28.75 -6.30 -2.81
N VAL A 407 27.78 -6.62 -3.65
CA VAL A 407 27.99 -6.84 -5.09
C VAL A 407 27.24 -5.76 -5.87
N ALA A 408 28.02 -4.94 -6.58
CA ALA A 408 27.48 -4.00 -7.56
C ALA A 408 27.21 -4.76 -8.87
N GLN A 409 25.95 -4.83 -9.30
CA GLN A 409 25.54 -5.38 -10.57
C GLN A 409 25.14 -4.25 -11.51
N ASP A 410 25.56 -4.32 -12.79
CA ASP A 410 25.39 -3.29 -13.82
C ASP A 410 25.96 -1.90 -13.35
N GLY A 411 27.06 -1.97 -12.57
CA GLY A 411 27.61 -0.82 -11.85
C GLY A 411 28.79 -0.14 -12.50
N ASP A 412 29.19 -0.50 -13.73
CA ASP A 412 30.40 0.09 -14.33
C ASP A 412 30.33 1.62 -14.40
N GLY A 413 31.42 2.25 -13.99
CA GLY A 413 31.53 3.73 -13.95
C GLY A 413 30.86 4.41 -12.74
N THR A 414 30.10 3.68 -11.91
CA THR A 414 29.49 4.22 -10.68
C THR A 414 30.49 4.34 -9.55
N VAL A 415 30.05 4.89 -8.42
CA VAL A 415 30.82 5.08 -7.20
C VAL A 415 30.13 4.39 -6.04
N LEU A 416 30.78 3.39 -5.44
CA LEU A 416 30.36 2.81 -4.17
C LEU A 416 30.73 3.76 -3.04
N VAL A 417 29.76 4.07 -2.18
CA VAL A 417 29.93 4.93 -1.00
C VAL A 417 29.45 4.17 0.23
N ASP A 418 30.23 4.14 1.29
CA ASP A 418 29.84 3.54 2.57
C ASP A 418 29.24 4.57 3.55
N GLY A 419 28.77 4.11 4.70
CA GLY A 419 28.15 4.95 5.72
C GLY A 419 29.08 6.04 6.28
N ALA A 420 30.39 5.85 6.22
CA ALA A 420 31.39 6.86 6.61
C ALA A 420 31.72 7.84 5.46
N GLY A 421 31.11 7.67 4.28
CA GLY A 421 31.33 8.51 3.11
C GLY A 421 32.61 8.18 2.32
N ARG A 422 33.27 7.04 2.59
CA ARG A 422 34.43 6.59 1.81
C ARG A 422 33.96 6.16 0.42
N ARG A 423 34.68 6.57 -0.61
CA ARG A 423 34.29 6.45 -2.01
C ARG A 423 35.20 5.50 -2.76
N ARG A 424 34.64 4.55 -3.51
CA ARG A 424 35.40 3.62 -4.36
C ARG A 424 34.73 3.55 -5.75
N ARG A 425 35.53 3.71 -6.80
CA ARG A 425 35.01 3.59 -8.16
C ARG A 425 34.74 2.11 -8.50
N VAL A 426 33.57 1.85 -9.04
CA VAL A 426 33.21 0.56 -9.62
C VAL A 426 33.77 0.48 -11.05
N ARG A 427 34.44 -0.61 -11.38
CA ARG A 427 35.02 -0.86 -12.71
C ARG A 427 34.64 -2.25 -13.17
N GLY A 428 33.65 -2.33 -14.04
CA GLY A 428 33.04 -3.54 -14.54
C GLY A 428 31.59 -3.71 -14.12
N ASP A 429 30.85 -4.50 -14.87
CA ASP A 429 29.41 -4.68 -14.72
C ASP A 429 29.02 -5.44 -13.44
N ARG A 430 29.90 -6.32 -12.97
CA ARG A 430 29.72 -7.05 -11.70
C ARG A 430 30.99 -6.99 -10.87
N VAL A 431 30.93 -6.28 -9.75
CA VAL A 431 32.09 -6.08 -8.87
C VAL A 431 31.72 -6.36 -7.43
N THR A 432 32.52 -7.18 -6.75
CA THR A 432 32.36 -7.50 -5.32
C THR A 432 33.28 -6.63 -4.48
N PHE A 433 32.78 -6.11 -3.38
CA PHE A 433 33.53 -5.35 -2.41
C PHE A 433 33.33 -5.92 -1.00
N PRO A 434 34.38 -6.16 -0.23
CA PRO A 434 34.25 -6.44 1.20
C PRO A 434 33.46 -5.33 1.89
N ALA A 435 32.47 -5.71 2.70
CA ALA A 435 31.52 -4.78 3.30
C ALA A 435 31.08 -5.22 4.71
N SER A 436 31.63 -4.58 5.73
CA SER A 436 31.16 -4.77 7.09
C SER A 436 29.76 -4.16 7.28
N PRO A 437 28.83 -4.82 8.01
CA PRO A 437 27.54 -4.22 8.39
C PRO A 437 27.70 -2.89 9.15
N GLU A 438 28.77 -2.73 9.91
CA GLU A 438 29.04 -1.51 10.68
C GLU A 438 29.34 -0.30 9.80
N ASP A 439 29.91 -0.54 8.62
CA ASP A 439 30.22 0.50 7.62
C ASP A 439 29.00 0.84 6.73
N GLY A 440 27.88 0.18 6.90
CA GLY A 440 26.65 0.43 6.12
C GLY A 440 25.88 1.68 6.59
N PRO A 441 24.78 2.06 5.89
CA PRO A 441 24.37 1.46 4.62
C PRO A 441 25.32 1.83 3.47
N TYR A 442 25.44 0.92 2.53
CA TYR A 442 26.21 1.15 1.29
C TYR A 442 25.29 1.66 0.19
N ARG A 443 25.82 2.53 -0.68
CA ARG A 443 25.06 3.02 -1.83
C ARG A 443 25.93 3.14 -3.09
N LEU A 444 25.30 3.00 -4.24
CA LEU A 444 25.89 3.38 -5.53
C LEU A 444 25.41 4.77 -5.92
N GLU A 445 26.34 5.59 -6.35
CA GLU A 445 26.10 6.91 -6.89
C GLU A 445 26.65 7.01 -8.31
N ALA A 446 25.98 7.78 -9.17
CA ALA A 446 26.58 8.28 -10.40
C ALA A 446 27.71 9.29 -10.08
N THR A 447 28.43 9.71 -11.09
CA THR A 447 29.53 10.68 -10.93
C THR A 447 29.08 12.06 -10.48
N ASP A 448 27.82 12.42 -10.79
CA ASP A 448 27.16 13.65 -10.35
C ASP A 448 26.49 13.54 -8.97
N ARG A 449 26.66 12.39 -8.29
CA ARG A 449 26.07 12.01 -6.99
C ARG A 449 24.61 11.61 -7.02
N THR A 450 24.00 11.46 -8.20
CA THR A 450 22.66 10.84 -8.28
C THR A 450 22.70 9.47 -7.61
N LEU A 451 21.78 9.24 -6.68
CA LEU A 451 21.61 7.93 -6.04
C LEU A 451 21.08 6.90 -7.04
N LEU A 452 21.70 5.73 -7.09
CA LEU A 452 21.36 4.65 -8.02
C LEU A 452 20.87 3.39 -7.33
N ALA A 453 21.49 3.01 -6.21
CA ALA A 453 21.12 1.84 -5.45
C ALA A 453 21.58 1.95 -3.99
N ILE A 454 20.92 1.22 -3.09
CA ILE A 454 21.22 1.11 -1.66
C ILE A 454 21.24 -0.36 -1.26
N SER A 455 22.17 -0.72 -0.39
CA SER A 455 22.19 -2.00 0.34
C SER A 455 22.43 -1.71 1.81
N ALA A 456 21.60 -2.27 2.68
CA ALA A 456 21.77 -2.17 4.14
C ALA A 456 22.91 -3.07 4.64
#